data_aef25e276defc98ad55ff5de3df1252c
#
_entry.id   aef25e276defc98ad55ff5de3df1252c
#
_cell.length_a   1.000
_cell.length_b   1.000
_cell.length_c   1.000
_cell.angle_alpha   90.00
_cell.angle_beta   90.00
_cell.angle_gamma   90.00
#
_symmetry.space_group_name_H-M   'P 1'
#
loop_
_entity.id
_entity.type
_entity.pdbx_description
1 polymer ?
#
loop_
_entity_poly.entity_id
_entity_poly.type
_entity_poly.pdbx_seq_one_letter_code
_entity_poly.pdbx_strand_id
1 'polypeptide(L)'
;MQFMTIRAINVFVAINKGFNWLPKALSELNSFASIRACRPWRVVRGRTWLAGILILLLFSNAFAESDFSTFWKKFKSAVIAGDKATVAEMTKFPVSMPYSVKAVKNKEDFLRRYNEIFKGEANAGRCFAGAQPRKESDRRYEIYCPFKGTPNDWENAPIRFIFELTKSGWKFAGLDNVNE
;
A
#
# COMPACT_ATOMS: atom_id res chain seq x y z
N MET A 1 -53.90 4.90 -9.09
CA MET A 1 -53.59 6.34 -9.22
C MET A 1 -53.09 6.83 -7.88
N GLN A 2 -51.80 6.98 -7.71
CA GLN A 2 -51.21 7.88 -6.72
C GLN A 2 -49.73 8.07 -7.11
N PHE A 3 -49.44 9.25 -7.58
CA PHE A 3 -48.11 9.75 -7.90
C PHE A 3 -47.37 10.07 -6.62
N MET A 4 -46.19 9.52 -6.42
CA MET A 4 -45.30 9.92 -5.34
C MET A 4 -44.05 10.56 -5.94
N THR A 5 -43.97 11.82 -5.74
CA THR A 5 -43.00 12.79 -6.25
C THR A 5 -41.65 12.58 -5.58
N ILE A 6 -40.62 12.36 -6.37
CA ILE A 6 -39.22 12.31 -5.94
C ILE A 6 -38.71 13.73 -5.75
N ARG A 7 -38.37 14.12 -4.54
CA ARG A 7 -37.63 15.35 -4.24
C ARG A 7 -36.14 15.09 -4.40
N ALA A 8 -35.56 15.71 -5.40
CA ALA A 8 -34.14 15.87 -5.57
C ALA A 8 -33.59 16.83 -4.50
N ILE A 9 -32.69 16.37 -3.65
CA ILE A 9 -31.93 17.24 -2.75
C ILE A 9 -30.60 17.57 -3.44
N ASN A 10 -30.55 18.80 -3.94
CA ASN A 10 -29.32 19.46 -4.35
C ASN A 10 -28.51 19.82 -3.10
N VAL A 11 -27.39 19.14 -2.89
CA VAL A 11 -26.34 19.61 -1.97
C VAL A 11 -25.33 20.37 -2.80
N PHE A 12 -25.48 21.67 -2.80
CA PHE A 12 -24.59 22.63 -3.45
C PHE A 12 -23.32 22.80 -2.59
N VAL A 13 -22.21 22.61 -3.22
CA VAL A 13 -20.84 22.88 -2.87
C VAL A 13 -20.65 24.27 -2.25
N ALA A 14 -20.00 24.32 -1.10
CA ALA A 14 -19.35 25.51 -0.58
C ALA A 14 -17.85 25.24 -0.41
N ILE A 15 -17.12 25.42 -1.49
CA ILE A 15 -15.67 25.57 -1.47
C ILE A 15 -15.38 27.00 -1.88
N ASN A 16 -14.98 27.83 -0.98
CA ASN A 16 -13.98 28.89 -1.19
C ASN A 16 -14.05 29.92 -0.06
N LYS A 17 -13.18 29.81 0.92
CA LYS A 17 -12.68 30.99 1.64
C LYS A 17 -11.25 30.71 2.11
N GLY A 18 -10.30 31.16 1.32
CA GLY A 18 -9.21 32.04 1.65
C GLY A 18 -8.45 31.75 2.93
N PHE A 19 -7.39 30.98 2.82
CA PHE A 19 -6.32 30.95 3.81
C PHE A 19 -5.27 31.99 3.41
N ASN A 20 -5.51 33.25 3.78
CA ASN A 20 -4.51 34.32 3.76
C ASN A 20 -3.87 34.40 5.15
N TRP A 21 -2.80 33.65 5.39
CA TRP A 21 -1.91 33.78 6.54
C TRP A 21 -0.48 33.77 6.07
N LEU A 22 0.02 34.91 5.65
CA LEU A 22 1.41 35.37 5.65
C LEU A 22 1.42 36.77 5.01
N PRO A 23 2.22 37.75 5.40
CA PRO A 23 3.37 37.73 6.29
C PRO A 23 3.38 38.89 7.32
N LYS A 24 3.70 38.61 8.56
CA LYS A 24 4.07 39.67 9.52
C LYS A 24 5.17 39.19 10.50
N ALA A 25 6.22 38.60 9.99
CA ALA A 25 7.34 38.15 10.82
C ALA A 25 8.71 38.38 10.17
N LEU A 26 8.88 39.48 9.44
CA LEU A 26 10.17 39.83 8.83
C LEU A 26 10.59 41.29 9.08
N SER A 27 10.14 41.94 10.15
CA SER A 27 10.56 43.31 10.43
C SER A 27 11.20 43.54 11.80
N GLU A 28 11.56 42.51 12.56
CA GLU A 28 12.20 42.69 13.87
C GLU A 28 13.51 41.91 14.05
N LEU A 29 14.39 41.85 13.06
CA LEU A 29 15.74 41.33 13.23
C LEU A 29 16.80 42.28 12.65
N ASN A 30 16.68 43.57 13.01
CA ASN A 30 17.77 44.52 12.80
C ASN A 30 18.00 45.32 14.09
N SER A 31 18.45 44.68 15.12
CA SER A 31 19.13 45.39 16.23
C SER A 31 19.71 44.36 17.20
N PHE A 32 20.93 43.94 16.93
CA PHE A 32 21.90 43.50 17.92
C PHE A 32 23.24 43.20 17.22
N ALA A 33 23.85 44.25 16.71
CA ALA A 33 25.27 44.23 16.42
C ALA A 33 25.96 44.69 17.71
N SER A 34 26.63 43.83 18.39
CA SER A 34 27.78 44.05 19.26
C SER A 34 27.85 43.05 20.40
N ILE A 35 28.72 42.08 20.31
CA ILE A 35 29.44 41.41 21.42
C ILE A 35 30.56 40.61 20.73
N ARG A 36 31.70 41.18 20.70
CA ARG A 36 32.95 40.93 21.44
C ARG A 36 33.29 39.49 21.75
N ALA A 37 34.53 39.21 21.35
CA ALA A 37 35.53 38.37 22.01
C ALA A 37 35.51 36.87 21.78
N CYS A 38 36.46 36.52 20.98
CA CYS A 38 37.24 35.27 20.93
C CYS A 38 37.22 34.48 22.22
N ARG A 39 36.66 33.27 22.18
CA ARG A 39 37.12 32.19 23.07
C ARG A 39 37.72 31.10 22.20
N PRO A 40 38.93 30.61 22.53
CA PRO A 40 39.51 29.51 21.74
C PRO A 40 38.68 28.24 21.93
N TRP A 41 38.27 27.61 20.82
CA TRP A 41 37.68 26.31 20.80
C TRP A 41 38.65 25.30 21.42
N ARG A 42 38.36 24.89 22.65
CA ARG A 42 38.97 23.68 23.21
C ARG A 42 38.54 22.52 22.34
N VAL A 43 39.50 22.00 21.59
CA VAL A 43 39.39 20.72 20.87
C VAL A 43 39.16 19.66 21.95
N VAL A 44 37.89 19.27 22.17
CA VAL A 44 37.56 18.06 22.92
C VAL A 44 37.85 16.89 21.96
N ARG A 45 39.10 16.41 22.07
CA ARG A 45 39.55 15.20 21.40
C ARG A 45 38.74 14.00 21.89
N GLY A 46 38.02 13.39 20.98
CA GLY A 46 37.86 11.94 20.90
C GLY A 46 37.18 11.28 22.11
N ARG A 47 35.88 10.99 21.97
CA ARG A 47 35.24 9.76 22.59
C ARG A 47 33.74 9.68 22.31
N THR A 48 33.15 10.58 21.53
CA THR A 48 31.68 10.60 21.30
C THR A 48 31.24 10.05 19.96
N TRP A 49 32.16 9.62 19.08
CA TRP A 49 31.81 9.10 17.76
C TRP A 49 31.28 7.66 17.78
N LEU A 50 31.61 6.88 18.80
CA LEU A 50 31.18 5.48 18.92
C LEU A 50 29.72 5.33 19.38
N ALA A 51 29.18 6.29 20.10
CA ALA A 51 27.78 6.24 20.56
C ALA A 51 26.77 6.51 19.43
N GLY A 52 27.14 7.34 18.46
CA GLY A 52 26.26 7.65 17.33
C GLY A 52 26.06 6.49 16.34
N ILE A 53 27.08 5.63 16.18
CA ILE A 53 27.03 4.48 15.26
C ILE A 53 26.18 3.35 15.85
N LEU A 54 26.16 3.18 17.17
CA LEU A 54 25.39 2.13 17.83
C LEU A 54 23.87 2.36 17.73
N ILE A 55 23.44 3.64 17.75
CA ILE A 55 22.02 4.00 17.63
C ILE A 55 21.49 3.73 16.22
N LEU A 56 22.30 3.92 15.17
CA LEU A 56 21.92 3.66 13.79
C LEU A 56 21.69 2.17 13.49
N LEU A 57 22.32 1.26 14.22
CA LEU A 57 22.17 -0.19 14.02
C LEU A 57 20.89 -0.77 14.66
N LEU A 58 20.24 -0.06 15.58
CA LEU A 58 19.03 -0.53 16.26
C LEU A 58 17.75 -0.27 15.46
N PHE A 59 17.79 0.53 14.40
CA PHE A 59 16.61 0.84 13.58
C PHE A 59 16.38 -0.11 12.40
N SER A 60 17.24 -1.11 12.20
CA SER A 60 17.22 -1.92 10.98
C SER A 60 16.17 -3.03 10.94
N ASN A 61 15.48 -3.37 12.04
CA ASN A 61 14.62 -4.55 12.10
C ASN A 61 13.10 -4.28 12.14
N ALA A 62 12.67 -3.02 12.17
CA ALA A 62 11.24 -2.68 12.24
C ALA A 62 10.55 -2.52 10.87
N PHE A 63 11.30 -2.64 9.76
CA PHE A 63 10.81 -2.27 8.43
C PHE A 63 10.03 -3.36 7.68
N ALA A 64 10.15 -4.64 8.05
CA ALA A 64 9.59 -5.72 7.23
C ALA A 64 8.07 -5.89 7.42
N GLU A 65 7.54 -5.72 8.62
CA GLU A 65 6.11 -5.93 8.90
C GLU A 65 5.25 -4.72 8.54
N SER A 66 5.77 -3.52 8.79
CA SER A 66 5.13 -2.27 8.33
C SER A 66 5.07 -2.16 6.81
N ASP A 67 6.00 -2.78 6.10
CA ASP A 67 6.11 -2.76 4.66
C ASP A 67 4.97 -3.53 3.97
N PHE A 68 4.58 -4.73 4.46
CA PHE A 68 3.46 -5.47 3.87
C PHE A 68 2.13 -4.73 4.04
N SER A 69 1.85 -4.14 5.18
CA SER A 69 0.61 -3.39 5.41
C SER A 69 0.48 -2.21 4.45
N THR A 70 1.58 -1.47 4.22
CA THR A 70 1.62 -0.35 3.26
C THR A 70 1.45 -0.84 1.82
N PHE A 71 2.16 -1.91 1.46
CA PHE A 71 2.00 -2.57 0.16
C PHE A 71 0.56 -3.03 -0.05
N TRP A 72 -0.03 -3.73 0.93
CA TRP A 72 -1.39 -4.26 0.85
C TRP A 72 -2.44 -3.16 0.64
N LYS A 73 -2.35 -2.07 1.40
CA LYS A 73 -3.27 -0.93 1.23
C LYS A 73 -3.24 -0.38 -0.20
N LYS A 74 -2.05 -0.20 -0.77
CA LYS A 74 -1.87 0.30 -2.14
C LYS A 74 -2.37 -0.71 -3.18
N PHE A 75 -1.99 -1.97 -3.06
CA PHE A 75 -2.39 -3.04 -3.97
C PHE A 75 -3.91 -3.23 -3.99
N LYS A 76 -4.51 -3.36 -2.80
CA LYS A 76 -5.96 -3.48 -2.62
C LYS A 76 -6.71 -2.31 -3.27
N SER A 77 -6.28 -1.07 -3.03
CA SER A 77 -6.90 0.12 -3.63
C SER A 77 -6.80 0.10 -5.16
N ALA A 78 -5.65 -0.28 -5.71
CA ALA A 78 -5.46 -0.38 -7.16
C ALA A 78 -6.36 -1.45 -7.79
N VAL A 79 -6.50 -2.63 -7.14
CA VAL A 79 -7.40 -3.69 -7.63
C VAL A 79 -8.86 -3.25 -7.58
N ILE A 80 -9.31 -2.62 -6.50
CA ILE A 80 -10.68 -2.12 -6.35
C ILE A 80 -10.98 -1.04 -7.40
N ALA A 81 -10.02 -0.14 -7.65
CA ALA A 81 -10.13 0.91 -8.67
C ALA A 81 -10.01 0.36 -10.12
N GLY A 82 -9.56 -0.88 -10.31
CA GLY A 82 -9.29 -1.44 -11.63
C GLY A 82 -8.06 -0.85 -12.31
N ASP A 83 -7.13 -0.27 -11.56
CA ASP A 83 -5.86 0.28 -12.05
C ASP A 83 -4.88 -0.85 -12.37
N LYS A 84 -5.05 -1.42 -13.57
CA LYS A 84 -4.26 -2.55 -14.06
C LYS A 84 -2.76 -2.24 -14.14
N ALA A 85 -2.41 -0.99 -14.45
CA ALA A 85 -1.02 -0.58 -14.61
C ALA A 85 -0.29 -0.61 -13.26
N THR A 86 -0.86 0.00 -12.24
CA THR A 86 -0.32 -0.03 -10.86
C THR A 86 -0.27 -1.45 -10.31
N VAL A 87 -1.30 -2.28 -10.53
CA VAL A 87 -1.30 -3.69 -10.09
C VAL A 87 -0.18 -4.47 -10.78
N ALA A 88 0.04 -4.26 -12.09
CA ALA A 88 1.13 -4.92 -12.81
C ALA A 88 2.53 -4.54 -12.29
N GLU A 89 2.76 -3.28 -11.91
CA GLU A 89 4.03 -2.83 -11.28
C GLU A 89 4.26 -3.49 -9.91
N MET A 90 3.18 -3.83 -9.21
CA MET A 90 3.21 -4.50 -7.91
C MET A 90 3.20 -6.03 -8.02
N THR A 91 3.38 -6.58 -9.21
CA THR A 91 3.33 -8.01 -9.50
C THR A 91 4.72 -8.57 -9.82
N LYS A 92 5.01 -9.78 -9.35
CA LYS A 92 6.19 -10.58 -9.71
C LYS A 92 5.84 -11.48 -10.89
N PHE A 93 6.71 -11.55 -11.88
CA PHE A 93 6.56 -12.46 -13.01
C PHE A 93 7.58 -13.59 -12.98
N PRO A 94 7.21 -14.80 -13.44
CA PRO A 94 5.86 -15.21 -13.83
C PRO A 94 4.89 -15.29 -12.64
N VAL A 95 3.60 -15.00 -12.88
CA VAL A 95 2.53 -15.21 -11.88
C VAL A 95 2.08 -16.67 -11.96
N SER A 96 2.07 -17.36 -10.81
CA SER A 96 1.50 -18.69 -10.69
C SER A 96 -0.03 -18.63 -10.83
N MET A 97 -0.61 -19.60 -11.52
CA MET A 97 -2.05 -19.70 -11.74
C MET A 97 -2.56 -21.07 -11.25
N PRO A 98 -3.88 -21.22 -10.98
CA PRO A 98 -4.47 -22.48 -10.56
C PRO A 98 -4.20 -23.60 -11.57
N TYR A 99 -4.45 -24.81 -11.12
CA TYR A 99 -4.23 -26.05 -11.88
C TYR A 99 -4.73 -25.96 -13.33
N SER A 100 -3.95 -26.46 -14.26
CA SER A 100 -4.21 -26.43 -15.71
C SER A 100 -4.18 -25.05 -16.38
N VAL A 101 -4.08 -23.94 -15.66
CA VAL A 101 -3.98 -22.61 -16.24
C VAL A 101 -2.52 -22.23 -16.43
N LYS A 102 -2.15 -21.80 -17.64
CA LYS A 102 -0.77 -21.36 -17.92
C LYS A 102 -0.40 -20.15 -17.07
N ALA A 103 0.79 -20.20 -16.46
CA ALA A 103 1.36 -19.07 -15.74
C ALA A 103 1.39 -17.80 -16.62
N VAL A 104 1.17 -16.67 -15.99
CA VAL A 104 1.24 -15.35 -16.66
C VAL A 104 2.70 -14.92 -16.73
N LYS A 105 3.25 -14.85 -17.94
CA LYS A 105 4.71 -14.77 -18.14
C LYS A 105 5.31 -13.40 -17.88
N ASN A 106 4.60 -12.34 -18.26
CA ASN A 106 5.09 -10.97 -18.25
C ASN A 106 3.97 -9.95 -18.07
N LYS A 107 4.33 -8.66 -18.06
CA LYS A 107 3.40 -7.56 -17.86
C LYS A 107 2.33 -7.44 -18.95
N GLU A 108 2.68 -7.64 -20.22
CA GLU A 108 1.74 -7.56 -21.34
C GLU A 108 0.69 -8.67 -21.24
N ASP A 109 1.14 -9.89 -20.94
CA ASP A 109 0.26 -11.04 -20.70
C ASP A 109 -0.67 -10.81 -19.50
N PHE A 110 -0.13 -10.24 -18.43
CA PHE A 110 -0.88 -9.87 -17.23
C PHE A 110 -1.99 -8.84 -17.54
N LEU A 111 -1.67 -7.77 -18.25
CA LEU A 111 -2.65 -6.73 -18.60
C LEU A 111 -3.78 -7.29 -19.45
N ARG A 112 -3.48 -8.20 -20.37
CA ARG A 112 -4.46 -8.89 -21.21
C ARG A 112 -5.36 -9.81 -20.40
N ARG A 113 -4.79 -10.57 -19.45
CA ARG A 113 -5.46 -11.56 -18.62
C ARG A 113 -5.95 -11.02 -17.27
N TYR A 114 -5.87 -9.71 -17.04
CA TYR A 114 -6.21 -9.08 -15.76
C TYR A 114 -7.59 -9.49 -15.21
N ASN A 115 -8.60 -9.53 -16.08
CA ASN A 115 -9.96 -9.92 -15.69
C ASN A 115 -10.07 -11.41 -15.32
N GLU A 116 -9.30 -12.27 -15.98
CA GLU A 116 -9.21 -13.69 -15.63
C GLU A 116 -8.64 -13.86 -14.21
N ILE A 117 -7.59 -13.13 -13.89
CA ILE A 117 -6.91 -13.20 -12.58
C ILE A 117 -7.80 -12.65 -11.45
N PHE A 118 -8.42 -11.48 -11.65
CA PHE A 118 -9.09 -10.77 -10.55
C PHE A 118 -10.63 -10.84 -10.58
N LYS A 119 -11.23 -11.40 -11.63
CA LYS A 119 -12.68 -11.52 -11.79
C LYS A 119 -13.11 -12.89 -12.33
N GLY A 120 -12.18 -13.82 -12.53
CA GLY A 120 -12.45 -15.16 -13.02
C GLY A 120 -13.17 -16.01 -11.99
N GLU A 121 -12.41 -16.61 -11.09
CA GLU A 121 -12.93 -17.51 -10.06
C GLU A 121 -13.43 -16.76 -8.81
N ALA A 122 -12.79 -15.66 -8.43
CA ALA A 122 -13.25 -14.76 -7.39
C ALA A 122 -13.46 -13.34 -7.92
N ASN A 123 -14.32 -12.57 -7.26
CA ASN A 123 -14.36 -11.13 -7.43
C ASN A 123 -13.38 -10.47 -6.45
N ALA A 124 -12.11 -10.34 -6.86
CA ALA A 124 -11.06 -9.83 -6.00
C ALA A 124 -11.35 -8.43 -5.45
N GLY A 125 -11.94 -7.53 -6.24
CA GLY A 125 -12.30 -6.18 -5.78
C GLY A 125 -13.27 -6.20 -4.60
N ARG A 126 -14.30 -7.04 -4.67
CA ARG A 126 -15.26 -7.25 -3.57
C ARG A 126 -14.62 -7.95 -2.38
N CYS A 127 -13.86 -9.01 -2.64
CA CYS A 127 -13.18 -9.78 -1.60
C CYS A 127 -12.20 -8.91 -0.82
N PHE A 128 -11.31 -8.20 -1.51
CA PHE A 128 -10.26 -7.39 -0.89
C PHE A 128 -10.81 -6.24 -0.05
N ALA A 129 -12.03 -5.77 -0.32
CA ALA A 129 -12.66 -4.76 0.53
C ALA A 129 -12.80 -5.22 1.99
N GLY A 130 -13.13 -6.52 2.21
CA GLY A 130 -13.35 -7.10 3.54
C GLY A 130 -12.27 -8.07 4.02
N ALA A 131 -11.48 -8.64 3.12
CA ALA A 131 -10.50 -9.67 3.44
C ALA A 131 -9.34 -9.14 4.30
N GLN A 132 -8.88 -10.00 5.21
CA GLN A 132 -7.69 -9.76 6.02
C GLN A 132 -6.53 -10.64 5.52
N PRO A 133 -5.31 -10.07 5.38
CA PRO A 133 -4.13 -10.83 5.05
C PRO A 133 -3.79 -11.86 6.14
N ARG A 134 -3.53 -13.08 5.73
CA ARG A 134 -3.02 -14.14 6.59
C ARG A 134 -1.52 -14.27 6.37
N LYS A 135 -0.74 -14.16 7.44
CA LYS A 135 0.71 -14.37 7.40
C LYS A 135 1.00 -15.86 7.42
N GLU A 136 1.58 -16.39 6.36
CA GLU A 136 2.02 -17.78 6.27
C GLU A 136 3.49 -17.93 6.68
N SER A 137 4.30 -16.92 6.40
CA SER A 137 5.71 -16.87 6.83
C SER A 137 6.19 -15.40 6.83
N ASP A 138 7.44 -15.16 7.23
CA ASP A 138 8.05 -13.82 7.16
C ASP A 138 8.19 -13.29 5.74
N ARG A 139 8.03 -14.13 4.74
CA ARG A 139 8.18 -13.81 3.32
C ARG A 139 6.93 -14.07 2.48
N ARG A 140 5.80 -14.46 3.11
CA ARG A 140 4.58 -14.84 2.41
C ARG A 140 3.34 -14.43 3.18
N TYR A 141 2.43 -13.75 2.47
CA TYR A 141 1.07 -13.48 2.90
C TYR A 141 0.09 -14.06 1.89
N GLU A 142 -1.09 -14.41 2.35
CA GLU A 142 -2.17 -14.97 1.55
C GLU A 142 -3.49 -14.25 1.86
N ILE A 143 -4.32 -14.11 0.85
CA ILE A 143 -5.68 -13.60 0.96
C ILE A 143 -6.61 -14.67 0.42
N TYR A 144 -7.52 -15.12 1.26
CA TYR A 144 -8.53 -16.09 0.88
C TYR A 144 -9.81 -15.38 0.45
N CYS A 145 -10.33 -15.75 -0.70
CA CYS A 145 -11.54 -15.19 -1.27
C CYS A 145 -12.58 -16.27 -1.53
N PRO A 146 -13.86 -16.00 -1.25
CA PRO A 146 -14.95 -16.84 -1.66
C PRO A 146 -14.99 -17.01 -3.19
N PHE A 147 -15.48 -18.16 -3.63
CA PHE A 147 -15.76 -18.39 -5.04
C PHE A 147 -16.80 -17.38 -5.56
N LYS A 148 -16.66 -16.95 -6.78
CA LYS A 148 -17.54 -15.94 -7.39
C LYS A 148 -19.03 -16.34 -7.37
N GLY A 149 -19.33 -17.64 -7.49
CA GLY A 149 -20.69 -18.17 -7.44
C GLY A 149 -21.31 -18.15 -6.03
N THR A 150 -20.47 -18.13 -4.97
CA THR A 150 -20.87 -18.11 -3.56
C THR A 150 -20.17 -16.99 -2.80
N PRO A 151 -20.37 -15.71 -3.17
CA PRO A 151 -19.51 -14.58 -2.75
C PRO A 151 -19.61 -14.22 -1.26
N ASN A 152 -20.52 -14.81 -0.51
CA ASN A 152 -20.71 -14.61 0.92
C ASN A 152 -20.26 -15.82 1.77
N ASP A 153 -19.79 -16.88 1.14
CA ASP A 153 -19.31 -18.10 1.78
C ASP A 153 -17.82 -17.93 2.17
N TRP A 154 -17.60 -17.22 3.27
CA TRP A 154 -16.27 -16.97 3.81
C TRP A 154 -15.68 -18.17 4.56
N GLU A 155 -16.52 -19.12 4.96
CA GLU A 155 -16.08 -20.35 5.60
C GLU A 155 -15.41 -21.29 4.59
N ASN A 156 -15.90 -21.24 3.33
CA ASN A 156 -15.30 -21.96 2.21
C ASN A 156 -14.78 -20.97 1.17
N ALA A 157 -13.64 -20.35 1.47
CA ALA A 157 -13.00 -19.36 0.61
C ALA A 157 -11.78 -19.99 -0.12
N PRO A 158 -12.00 -20.72 -1.25
CA PRO A 158 -10.95 -21.55 -1.84
C PRO A 158 -9.94 -20.77 -2.68
N ILE A 159 -10.29 -19.56 -3.11
CA ILE A 159 -9.41 -18.80 -4.02
C ILE A 159 -8.38 -18.03 -3.22
N ARG A 160 -7.13 -18.38 -3.40
CA ARG A 160 -5.99 -17.89 -2.65
C ARG A 160 -5.10 -16.99 -3.49
N PHE A 161 -5.02 -15.70 -3.14
CA PHE A 161 -4.08 -14.74 -3.71
C PHE A 161 -2.81 -14.72 -2.89
N ILE A 162 -1.65 -14.92 -3.53
CA ILE A 162 -0.36 -15.15 -2.90
C ILE A 162 0.52 -13.92 -3.09
N PHE A 163 1.13 -13.46 -2.01
CA PHE A 163 2.06 -12.34 -1.98
C PHE A 163 3.39 -12.77 -1.39
N GLU A 164 4.48 -12.40 -2.05
CA GLU A 164 5.84 -12.79 -1.65
C GLU A 164 6.76 -11.59 -1.48
N LEU A 165 7.63 -11.66 -0.48
CA LEU A 165 8.72 -10.71 -0.29
C LEU A 165 9.87 -11.05 -1.23
N THR A 166 10.12 -10.15 -2.18
CA THR A 166 11.22 -10.24 -3.16
C THR A 166 12.37 -9.30 -2.76
N LYS A 167 13.45 -9.27 -3.52
CA LYS A 167 14.54 -8.29 -3.36
C LYS A 167 14.07 -6.85 -3.59
N SER A 168 13.00 -6.65 -4.37
CA SER A 168 12.39 -5.35 -4.67
C SER A 168 11.17 -5.01 -3.82
N GLY A 169 10.98 -5.69 -2.67
CA GLY A 169 9.83 -5.55 -1.78
C GLY A 169 8.73 -6.57 -2.05
N TRP A 170 7.57 -6.34 -1.43
CA TRP A 170 6.41 -7.20 -1.57
C TRP A 170 5.82 -7.14 -2.98
N LYS A 171 5.39 -8.30 -3.49
CA LYS A 171 4.80 -8.45 -4.82
C LYS A 171 3.66 -9.48 -4.79
N PHE A 172 2.65 -9.26 -5.62
CA PHE A 172 1.70 -10.31 -5.98
C PHE A 172 2.43 -11.37 -6.79
N ALA A 173 2.33 -12.63 -6.42
CA ALA A 173 3.11 -13.73 -6.99
C ALA A 173 2.26 -14.83 -7.63
N GLY A 174 1.01 -14.98 -7.21
CA GLY A 174 0.18 -16.05 -7.74
C GLY A 174 -1.26 -16.04 -7.26
N LEU A 175 -2.03 -16.83 -7.98
CA LEU A 175 -3.39 -17.23 -7.69
C LEU A 175 -3.43 -18.75 -7.59
N ASP A 176 -4.22 -19.28 -6.68
CA ASP A 176 -4.39 -20.71 -6.47
C ASP A 176 -5.83 -21.01 -6.03
N ASN A 177 -6.29 -22.22 -6.29
CA ASN A 177 -7.56 -22.73 -5.79
C ASN A 177 -7.28 -23.94 -4.90
N VAL A 178 -7.52 -23.82 -3.60
CA VAL A 178 -7.17 -24.87 -2.62
C VAL A 178 -8.05 -26.12 -2.69
N ASN A 179 -9.10 -26.10 -3.51
CA ASN A 179 -10.01 -27.23 -3.73
C ASN A 179 -9.71 -28.01 -5.05
N GLU A 180 -8.65 -27.64 -5.79
CA GLU A 180 -8.22 -28.30 -7.02
C GLU A 180 -7.03 -29.23 -6.84
#